data_5360f9329f8ee44cad7a4bc65457475a
#
_entry.id   5360f9329f8ee44cad7a4bc65457475a
#
_cell.length_a   1.000
_cell.length_b   1.000
_cell.length_c   1.000
_cell.angle_alpha   90.00
_cell.angle_beta   90.00
_cell.angle_gamma   90.00
#
_symmetry.space_group_name_H-M   'P 1'
#
loop_
_entity.id
_entity.type
_entity.pdbx_description
1 polymer ?
#
loop_
_entity_poly.entity_id
_entity_poly.type
_entity_poly.pdbx_seq_one_letter_code
_entity_poly.pdbx_strand_id
1 'polypeptide(L)'
;MRKIVFSALLAVALSAGAQTTSDPVVMTVNGKPVTRAEFEYFYNKNCNIEGAVEQKSVAEYADMFVNYKLKVAAAEEARMDTAASFRQEFETYRDMQLMPYLVDSAYIDSVAVSLYDRTKERLQGKDLLRPAHILVLLRQKASEADKERAKQRIDSIYGLLKGGLDFAEAAKKFSQDPGTARTGGLLPWVGPGALLKEFEDVAYTLQPGQMSEPFLSPVGYHIVLMKERKQLEPYDTLRPQILASLHRQGIEEASAEAHIKKLIDASGGRLTREAVIDSVLNARSAANPDLQFLVKEYYEGLLMYAVSKQHVWDVAEKNEAALEAYYKKNKKKYRWTEPRFKGFVFHYKNPKEKKAIKKFLAKQTGDNWRAEVKKRFNKDSVQVLVNGPYLCKRGENPYVDQYIFKTGQGRVLPSFPYSDVAGKKLSQPKSYRDVKSLVVADYQEELEKAWVADLRAKYPFEIDHEVLKTVNNH
;
A
#
# COMPACT_ATOMS: atom_id res chain seq x y z
N MET A 1 46.06 39.64 -6.81
CA MET A 1 45.37 40.67 -6.01
C MET A 1 43.97 40.84 -6.55
N ARG A 2 42.99 40.44 -5.85
CA ARG A 2 41.66 40.99 -5.63
C ARG A 2 40.80 39.93 -4.93
N LYS A 3 40.76 40.02 -3.62
CA LYS A 3 39.83 39.30 -2.77
C LYS A 3 38.45 39.91 -3.00
N ILE A 4 37.50 39.14 -3.44
CA ILE A 4 36.08 39.48 -3.39
C ILE A 4 35.51 38.82 -2.15
N VAL A 5 35.33 39.63 -1.13
CA VAL A 5 34.60 39.26 0.09
C VAL A 5 33.11 39.35 -0.24
N PHE A 6 32.41 38.24 -0.25
CA PHE A 6 30.96 38.26 -0.22
C PHE A 6 30.51 38.41 1.24
N SER A 7 30.29 39.67 1.62
CA SER A 7 29.57 40.02 2.83
C SER A 7 28.10 39.77 2.60
N ALA A 8 27.55 38.68 3.16
CA ALA A 8 26.11 38.53 3.29
C ALA A 8 25.65 39.55 4.34
N LEU A 9 25.02 40.62 3.87
CA LEU A 9 24.32 41.59 4.72
C LEU A 9 23.13 40.86 5.37
N LEU A 10 23.25 40.67 6.67
CA LEU A 10 22.13 40.44 7.55
C LEU A 10 21.42 41.79 7.71
N ALA A 11 20.52 42.12 6.80
CA ALA A 11 19.66 43.29 6.95
C ALA A 11 18.59 42.93 8.00
N VAL A 12 18.86 43.28 9.26
CA VAL A 12 17.81 43.44 10.26
C VAL A 12 16.99 44.66 9.85
N ALA A 13 15.96 44.46 9.09
CA ALA A 13 14.91 45.45 8.88
C ALA A 13 14.09 45.52 10.17
N LEU A 14 14.41 46.49 11.00
CA LEU A 14 13.44 47.05 11.95
C LEU A 14 12.35 47.74 11.13
N SER A 15 11.34 47.01 10.71
CA SER A 15 10.10 47.57 10.19
C SER A 15 9.11 47.71 11.35
N ALA A 16 8.64 48.93 11.49
CA ALA A 16 7.57 49.34 12.40
C ALA A 16 6.39 48.38 12.45
N GLY A 17 5.91 48.13 13.66
CA GLY A 17 4.70 47.49 14.10
C GLY A 17 3.56 47.29 13.07
N ALA A 18 3.54 46.16 12.43
CA ALA A 18 2.30 45.44 12.35
C ALA A 18 2.26 44.57 13.60
N GLN A 19 1.38 44.87 14.54
CA GLN A 19 0.97 43.96 15.57
C GLN A 19 0.40 42.73 14.80
N THR A 20 1.21 41.72 14.64
CA THR A 20 0.69 40.38 14.41
C THR A 20 -0.04 40.04 15.69
N THR A 21 -1.35 40.24 15.72
CA THR A 21 -2.19 39.69 16.79
C THR A 21 -1.89 38.23 16.83
N SER A 22 -1.19 37.78 17.87
CA SER A 22 -0.92 36.35 18.07
C SER A 22 -2.28 35.65 18.04
N ASP A 23 -2.39 34.55 17.27
CA ASP A 23 -3.63 33.78 17.20
C ASP A 23 -4.09 33.41 18.61
N PRO A 24 -5.34 33.77 19.01
CA PRO A 24 -5.78 33.60 20.37
C PRO A 24 -5.74 32.12 20.82
N VAL A 25 -5.38 31.91 22.07
CA VAL A 25 -5.34 30.55 22.67
C VAL A 25 -6.78 30.17 23.11
N VAL A 26 -7.32 29.12 22.51
CA VAL A 26 -8.66 28.62 22.84
C VAL A 26 -8.67 27.66 24.02
N MET A 27 -7.55 26.97 24.26
CA MET A 27 -7.37 26.13 25.43
C MET A 27 -5.90 25.91 25.76
N THR A 28 -5.62 25.52 26.98
CA THR A 28 -4.29 25.06 27.41
C THR A 28 -4.44 23.69 28.04
N VAL A 29 -3.62 22.71 27.59
CA VAL A 29 -3.64 21.35 28.13
C VAL A 29 -2.25 20.95 28.55
N ASN A 30 -2.06 20.58 29.81
CA ASN A 30 -0.76 20.26 30.39
C ASN A 30 0.31 21.35 30.10
N GLY A 31 -0.10 22.62 30.23
CA GLY A 31 0.78 23.78 29.99
C GLY A 31 1.05 24.09 28.50
N LYS A 32 0.54 23.31 27.55
CA LYS A 32 0.69 23.54 26.11
C LYS A 32 -0.52 24.30 25.57
N PRO A 33 -0.33 25.45 24.92
CA PRO A 33 -1.41 26.21 24.33
C PRO A 33 -1.89 25.54 23.03
N VAL A 34 -3.18 25.61 22.79
CA VAL A 34 -3.86 25.32 21.53
C VAL A 34 -4.44 26.63 21.04
N THR A 35 -4.03 27.08 19.86
CA THR A 35 -4.55 28.29 19.27
C THR A 35 -5.92 28.07 18.63
N ARG A 36 -6.66 29.16 18.38
CA ARG A 36 -7.95 29.10 17.69
C ARG A 36 -7.82 28.51 16.29
N ALA A 37 -6.82 28.93 15.52
CA ALA A 37 -6.60 28.42 14.17
C ALA A 37 -6.27 26.90 14.17
N GLU A 38 -5.46 26.43 15.14
CA GLU A 38 -5.23 25.00 15.31
C GLU A 38 -6.55 24.26 15.60
N PHE A 39 -7.34 24.76 16.55
CA PHE A 39 -8.60 24.15 16.91
C PHE A 39 -9.61 24.14 15.75
N GLU A 40 -9.73 25.24 15.00
CA GLU A 40 -10.58 25.38 13.82
C GLU A 40 -10.20 24.39 12.73
N TYR A 41 -8.90 24.23 12.47
CA TYR A 41 -8.41 23.23 11.51
C TYR A 41 -8.93 21.83 11.86
N PHE A 42 -8.76 21.39 13.11
CA PHE A 42 -9.21 20.08 13.56
C PHE A 42 -10.74 19.96 13.57
N TYR A 43 -11.45 20.98 14.05
CA TYR A 43 -12.89 21.00 14.11
C TYR A 43 -13.52 20.91 12.72
N ASN A 44 -13.09 21.77 11.81
CA ASN A 44 -13.64 21.84 10.46
C ASN A 44 -13.38 20.55 9.68
N LYS A 45 -12.18 19.99 9.81
CA LYS A 45 -11.84 18.74 9.15
C LYS A 45 -12.67 17.55 9.65
N ASN A 46 -12.99 17.50 10.94
CA ASN A 46 -13.68 16.35 11.53
C ASN A 46 -15.21 16.49 11.59
N CYS A 47 -15.75 17.70 11.57
CA CYS A 47 -17.18 17.97 11.70
C CYS A 47 -17.87 18.43 10.43
N ASN A 48 -17.12 18.91 9.42
CA ASN A 48 -17.66 19.36 8.13
C ASN A 48 -17.62 18.26 7.02
N ILE A 49 -17.57 16.99 7.40
CA ILE A 49 -17.68 15.90 6.43
C ILE A 49 -19.15 15.84 5.98
N GLU A 50 -19.38 16.12 4.71
CA GLU A 50 -20.68 15.97 4.05
C GLU A 50 -21.19 14.54 4.24
N GLY A 51 -22.31 14.38 4.99
CA GLY A 51 -22.89 13.07 5.31
C GLY A 51 -22.55 12.51 6.71
N ALA A 52 -21.86 13.25 7.58
CA ALA A 52 -21.70 12.85 8.98
C ALA A 52 -23.06 12.79 9.69
N VAL A 53 -23.32 11.65 10.34
CA VAL A 53 -24.63 11.32 10.95
C VAL A 53 -25.00 12.26 12.11
N GLU A 54 -24.01 12.93 12.75
CA GLU A 54 -24.21 13.96 13.77
C GLU A 54 -23.09 15.00 13.70
N GLN A 55 -23.45 16.25 13.43
CA GLN A 55 -22.54 17.39 13.61
C GLN A 55 -22.45 17.72 15.09
N LYS A 56 -21.24 17.68 15.66
CA LYS A 56 -21.03 18.11 17.05
C LYS A 56 -20.92 19.63 17.11
N SER A 57 -21.48 20.21 18.15
CA SER A 57 -21.26 21.63 18.44
C SER A 57 -19.79 21.90 18.78
N VAL A 58 -19.35 23.15 18.59
CA VAL A 58 -17.99 23.59 18.96
C VAL A 58 -17.66 23.25 20.43
N ALA A 59 -18.62 23.41 21.35
CA ALA A 59 -18.40 23.09 22.75
C ALA A 59 -18.23 21.58 23.02
N GLU A 60 -19.05 20.73 22.40
CA GLU A 60 -18.91 19.28 22.52
C GLU A 60 -17.60 18.79 21.93
N TYR A 61 -17.19 19.36 20.79
CA TYR A 61 -15.91 19.03 20.17
C TYR A 61 -14.74 19.50 21.05
N ALA A 62 -14.82 20.69 21.67
CA ALA A 62 -13.76 21.18 22.56
C ALA A 62 -13.53 20.23 23.74
N ASP A 63 -14.57 19.66 24.35
CA ASP A 63 -14.43 18.68 25.42
C ASP A 63 -13.77 17.38 24.93
N MET A 64 -14.12 16.93 23.74
CA MET A 64 -13.45 15.77 23.09
C MET A 64 -11.99 16.08 22.75
N PHE A 65 -11.71 17.29 22.28
CA PHE A 65 -10.37 17.71 21.89
C PHE A 65 -9.45 17.83 23.12
N VAL A 66 -9.97 18.26 24.27
CA VAL A 66 -9.26 18.17 25.56
C VAL A 66 -8.84 16.72 25.83
N ASN A 67 -9.76 15.75 25.72
CA ASN A 67 -9.45 14.34 25.94
C ASN A 67 -8.39 13.82 24.98
N TYR A 68 -8.44 14.23 23.71
CA TYR A 68 -7.42 13.94 22.73
C TYR A 68 -6.05 14.47 23.16
N LYS A 69 -5.95 15.75 23.52
CA LYS A 69 -4.71 16.39 23.98
C LYS A 69 -4.17 15.78 25.27
N LEU A 70 -5.04 15.36 26.19
CA LEU A 70 -4.63 14.66 27.42
C LEU A 70 -3.98 13.30 27.12
N LYS A 71 -4.50 12.56 26.14
CA LYS A 71 -3.88 11.30 25.69
C LYS A 71 -2.54 11.55 25.04
N VAL A 72 -2.42 12.59 24.22
CA VAL A 72 -1.13 13.01 23.62
C VAL A 72 -0.12 13.35 24.72
N ALA A 73 -0.52 14.13 25.75
CA ALA A 73 0.34 14.44 26.88
C ALA A 73 0.82 13.19 27.64
N ALA A 74 -0.05 12.21 27.81
CA ALA A 74 0.32 10.94 28.44
C ALA A 74 1.34 10.14 27.58
N ALA A 75 1.18 10.14 26.27
CA ALA A 75 2.10 9.49 25.35
C ALA A 75 3.48 10.16 25.32
N GLU A 76 3.52 11.50 25.36
CA GLU A 76 4.76 12.29 25.45
C GLU A 76 5.50 12.05 26.77
N GLU A 77 4.77 12.04 27.89
CA GLU A 77 5.37 11.72 29.19
C GLU A 77 5.97 10.32 29.21
N ALA A 78 5.29 9.36 28.55
CA ALA A 78 5.79 8.01 28.37
C ALA A 78 6.89 7.91 27.28
N ARG A 79 7.27 9.02 26.64
CA ARG A 79 8.30 9.13 25.59
C ARG A 79 8.09 8.17 24.42
N MET A 80 6.82 7.96 24.03
CA MET A 80 6.47 7.04 22.95
C MET A 80 6.99 7.49 21.58
N ASP A 81 7.21 8.80 21.40
CA ASP A 81 7.83 9.42 20.24
C ASP A 81 9.30 9.01 20.02
N THR A 82 9.95 8.46 21.05
CA THR A 82 11.34 8.01 20.95
C THR A 82 11.51 6.63 20.34
N ALA A 83 10.41 5.86 20.17
CA ALA A 83 10.45 4.55 19.55
C ALA A 83 10.87 4.66 18.06
N ALA A 84 11.76 3.76 17.62
CA ALA A 84 12.26 3.78 16.24
C ALA A 84 11.12 3.64 15.20
N SER A 85 10.13 2.77 15.48
CA SER A 85 8.96 2.59 14.61
C SER A 85 8.12 3.86 14.50
N PHE A 86 7.92 4.58 15.62
CA PHE A 86 7.20 5.83 15.63
C PHE A 86 7.91 6.88 14.75
N ARG A 87 9.22 7.07 14.96
CA ARG A 87 10.01 8.04 14.20
C ARG A 87 9.97 7.74 12.71
N GLN A 88 10.22 6.49 12.33
CA GLN A 88 10.21 6.07 10.93
C GLN A 88 8.84 6.35 10.26
N GLU A 89 7.74 6.04 10.95
CA GLU A 89 6.40 6.26 10.43
C GLU A 89 6.09 7.75 10.31
N PHE A 90 6.40 8.53 11.34
CA PHE A 90 6.20 9.98 11.33
C PHE A 90 7.04 10.68 10.26
N GLU A 91 8.34 10.38 10.20
CA GLU A 91 9.27 10.96 9.22
C GLU A 91 8.81 10.65 7.78
N THR A 92 8.39 9.40 7.52
CA THR A 92 7.86 9.02 6.21
C THR A 92 6.66 9.86 5.81
N TYR A 93 5.71 10.06 6.71
CA TYR A 93 4.52 10.87 6.43
C TYR A 93 4.86 12.35 6.26
N ARG A 94 5.64 12.93 7.20
CA ARG A 94 6.09 14.33 7.15
C ARG A 94 6.81 14.61 5.84
N ASP A 95 7.75 13.76 5.49
CA ASP A 95 8.56 13.92 4.29
C ASP A 95 7.71 13.84 3.02
N MET A 96 6.75 12.93 2.97
CA MET A 96 5.80 12.84 1.85
C MET A 96 5.03 14.16 1.64
N GLN A 97 4.71 14.89 2.72
CA GLN A 97 4.04 16.20 2.62
C GLN A 97 5.01 17.32 2.18
N LEU A 98 6.29 17.20 2.51
CA LEU A 98 7.27 18.27 2.29
C LEU A 98 8.11 18.09 1.02
N MET A 99 8.29 16.86 0.55
CA MET A 99 9.04 16.54 -0.66
C MET A 99 8.66 17.39 -1.89
N PRO A 100 7.38 17.68 -2.18
CA PRO A 100 7.02 18.52 -3.32
C PRO A 100 7.64 19.93 -3.27
N TYR A 101 7.92 20.47 -2.09
CA TYR A 101 8.53 21.78 -1.92
C TYR A 101 10.06 21.76 -2.05
N LEU A 102 10.65 20.58 -2.11
CA LEU A 102 12.09 20.36 -2.27
C LEU A 102 12.48 19.94 -3.69
N VAL A 103 11.51 19.71 -4.57
CA VAL A 103 11.77 19.35 -5.97
C VAL A 103 12.51 20.49 -6.67
N ASP A 104 13.66 20.19 -7.26
CA ASP A 104 14.47 21.09 -8.08
C ASP A 104 14.27 20.73 -9.56
N SER A 105 13.55 21.59 -10.30
CA SER A 105 13.33 21.41 -11.73
C SER A 105 14.61 21.43 -12.56
N ALA A 106 15.61 22.19 -12.13
CA ALA A 106 16.91 22.25 -12.81
C ALA A 106 17.66 20.91 -12.70
N TYR A 107 17.52 20.21 -11.56
CA TYR A 107 18.03 18.85 -11.42
C TYR A 107 17.34 17.89 -12.39
N ILE A 108 16.00 17.92 -12.46
CA ILE A 108 15.23 17.07 -13.37
C ILE A 108 15.62 17.31 -14.82
N ASP A 109 15.73 18.59 -15.25
CA ASP A 109 16.19 18.94 -16.59
C ASP A 109 17.61 18.43 -16.86
N SER A 110 18.53 18.52 -15.88
CA SER A 110 19.89 18.00 -16.04
C SER A 110 19.94 16.49 -16.23
N VAL A 111 19.07 15.75 -15.50
CA VAL A 111 18.93 14.30 -15.67
C VAL A 111 18.35 13.96 -17.04
N ALA A 112 17.37 14.74 -17.52
CA ALA A 112 16.78 14.55 -18.85
C ALA A 112 17.80 14.77 -19.96
N VAL A 113 18.61 15.81 -19.90
CA VAL A 113 19.72 16.08 -20.82
C VAL A 113 20.74 14.92 -20.78
N SER A 114 21.17 14.53 -19.57
CA SER A 114 22.13 13.45 -19.41
C SER A 114 21.63 12.10 -19.97
N LEU A 115 20.33 11.81 -19.86
CA LEU A 115 19.72 10.62 -20.44
C LEU A 115 19.72 10.67 -21.97
N TYR A 116 19.40 11.83 -22.55
CA TYR A 116 19.46 12.07 -23.97
C TYR A 116 20.88 11.91 -24.51
N ASP A 117 21.87 12.56 -23.88
CA ASP A 117 23.27 12.53 -24.30
C ASP A 117 23.84 11.12 -24.25
N ARG A 118 23.59 10.35 -23.19
CA ARG A 118 23.95 8.94 -23.10
C ARG A 118 23.32 8.09 -24.21
N THR A 119 22.11 8.41 -24.60
CA THR A 119 21.44 7.71 -25.69
C THR A 119 22.10 8.06 -27.02
N LYS A 120 22.40 9.34 -27.24
CA LYS A 120 23.10 9.84 -28.44
C LYS A 120 24.52 9.23 -28.57
N GLU A 121 25.27 9.20 -27.48
CA GLU A 121 26.60 8.57 -27.42
C GLU A 121 26.52 7.07 -27.78
N ARG A 122 25.56 6.34 -27.20
CA ARG A 122 25.37 4.91 -27.49
C ARG A 122 25.00 4.65 -28.95
N LEU A 123 24.25 5.55 -29.57
CA LEU A 123 23.90 5.44 -30.99
C LEU A 123 25.10 5.64 -31.94
N GLN A 124 26.11 6.39 -31.52
CA GLN A 124 27.31 6.67 -32.34
C GLN A 124 26.96 7.16 -33.76
N GLY A 125 25.93 7.94 -33.89
CA GLY A 125 25.44 8.44 -35.17
C GLY A 125 24.64 7.42 -36.02
N LYS A 126 24.42 6.19 -35.53
CA LYS A 126 23.58 5.20 -36.18
C LYS A 126 22.10 5.48 -35.95
N ASP A 127 21.25 5.00 -36.87
CA ASP A 127 19.80 5.08 -36.75
C ASP A 127 19.27 4.18 -35.64
N LEU A 128 18.12 4.57 -35.10
CA LEU A 128 17.20 3.67 -34.42
C LEU A 128 16.51 2.79 -35.45
N LEU A 129 16.43 1.49 -35.18
CA LEU A 129 15.82 0.49 -36.06
C LEU A 129 14.52 -0.03 -35.43
N ARG A 130 13.55 -0.31 -36.28
CA ARG A 130 12.31 -1.01 -35.91
C ARG A 130 12.11 -2.21 -36.84
N PRO A 131 12.86 -3.31 -36.62
CA PRO A 131 12.75 -4.49 -37.42
C PRO A 131 11.62 -5.40 -36.99
N ALA A 132 11.15 -6.24 -37.93
CA ALA A 132 10.39 -7.44 -37.57
C ALA A 132 11.26 -8.67 -37.88
N HIS A 133 11.10 -9.77 -37.14
CA HIS A 133 11.88 -10.97 -37.37
C HIS A 133 11.07 -12.27 -37.25
N ILE A 134 11.58 -13.30 -37.90
CA ILE A 134 11.15 -14.68 -37.74
C ILE A 134 12.32 -15.45 -37.18
N LEU A 135 12.12 -16.22 -36.13
CA LEU A 135 13.12 -17.04 -35.47
C LEU A 135 12.76 -18.52 -35.58
N VAL A 136 13.71 -19.31 -36.02
CA VAL A 136 13.74 -20.77 -35.86
C VAL A 136 14.78 -21.11 -34.81
N LEU A 137 14.32 -21.48 -33.61
CA LEU A 137 15.18 -21.73 -32.45
C LEU A 137 16.16 -22.88 -32.71
N LEU A 138 17.40 -22.71 -32.26
CA LEU A 138 18.42 -23.73 -32.24
C LEU A 138 19.08 -23.74 -30.85
N ARG A 139 19.18 -24.92 -30.24
CA ARG A 139 19.85 -25.06 -28.94
C ARG A 139 21.36 -24.90 -29.11
N GLN A 140 22.04 -24.29 -28.13
CA GLN A 140 23.51 -24.05 -28.21
C GLN A 140 24.36 -25.30 -28.47
N LYS A 141 23.92 -26.49 -28.06
CA LYS A 141 24.57 -27.76 -28.27
C LYS A 141 23.77 -28.66 -29.23
N ALA A 142 23.16 -28.05 -30.24
CA ALA A 142 22.41 -28.79 -31.25
C ALA A 142 23.33 -29.69 -32.11
N SER A 143 22.82 -30.87 -32.43
CA SER A 143 23.50 -31.77 -33.36
C SER A 143 23.56 -31.16 -34.78
N GLU A 144 24.50 -31.62 -35.63
CA GLU A 144 24.54 -31.17 -37.02
C GLU A 144 23.23 -31.47 -37.77
N ALA A 145 22.58 -32.60 -37.44
CA ALA A 145 21.27 -32.93 -38.00
C ALA A 145 20.16 -31.94 -37.54
N ASP A 146 20.25 -31.40 -36.33
CA ASP A 146 19.30 -30.36 -35.83
C ASP A 146 19.57 -29.03 -36.53
N LYS A 147 20.83 -28.65 -36.72
CA LYS A 147 21.22 -27.44 -37.45
C LYS A 147 20.70 -27.47 -38.88
N GLU A 148 20.88 -28.59 -39.54
CA GLU A 148 20.42 -28.78 -40.92
C GLU A 148 18.88 -28.70 -40.99
N ARG A 149 18.17 -29.34 -40.10
CA ARG A 149 16.70 -29.25 -40.03
C ARG A 149 16.21 -27.80 -39.78
N ALA A 150 16.88 -27.09 -38.88
CA ALA A 150 16.53 -25.70 -38.60
C ALA A 150 16.80 -24.81 -39.81
N LYS A 151 17.92 -25.05 -40.50
CA LYS A 151 18.27 -24.35 -41.74
C LYS A 151 17.25 -24.62 -42.85
N GLN A 152 16.92 -25.86 -43.12
CA GLN A 152 15.91 -26.22 -44.13
C GLN A 152 14.55 -25.60 -43.81
N ARG A 153 14.19 -25.51 -42.51
CA ARG A 153 12.93 -24.89 -42.07
C ARG A 153 12.93 -23.38 -42.32
N ILE A 154 14.02 -22.66 -41.96
CA ILE A 154 14.09 -21.21 -42.20
C ILE A 154 14.16 -20.90 -43.70
N ASP A 155 14.90 -21.70 -44.49
CA ASP A 155 14.97 -21.56 -45.95
C ASP A 155 13.60 -21.78 -46.62
N SER A 156 12.82 -22.75 -46.13
CA SER A 156 11.45 -22.96 -46.59
C SER A 156 10.55 -21.77 -46.29
N ILE A 157 10.66 -21.20 -45.07
CA ILE A 157 9.91 -19.96 -44.70
C ILE A 157 10.34 -18.80 -45.60
N TYR A 158 11.62 -18.63 -45.83
CA TYR A 158 12.16 -17.62 -46.74
C TYR A 158 11.62 -17.77 -48.16
N GLY A 159 11.55 -19.00 -48.67
CA GLY A 159 10.91 -19.27 -49.97
C GLY A 159 9.46 -18.85 -50.03
N LEU A 160 8.66 -19.10 -48.98
CA LEU A 160 7.28 -18.65 -48.90
C LEU A 160 7.16 -17.09 -48.89
N LEU A 161 8.05 -16.42 -48.17
CA LEU A 161 8.09 -14.95 -48.12
C LEU A 161 8.45 -14.36 -49.49
N LYS A 162 9.43 -14.97 -50.20
CA LYS A 162 9.77 -14.61 -51.58
C LYS A 162 8.63 -14.87 -52.57
N GLY A 163 7.79 -15.86 -52.25
CA GLY A 163 6.57 -16.20 -52.99
C GLY A 163 5.36 -15.27 -52.68
N GLY A 164 5.57 -14.26 -51.85
CA GLY A 164 4.54 -13.24 -51.56
C GLY A 164 3.74 -13.48 -50.29
N LEU A 165 4.08 -14.43 -49.42
CA LEU A 165 3.44 -14.55 -48.10
C LEU A 165 3.76 -13.29 -47.27
N ASP A 166 2.72 -12.72 -46.64
CA ASP A 166 2.93 -11.59 -45.73
C ASP A 166 3.85 -11.94 -44.57
N PHE A 167 4.78 -11.04 -44.26
CA PHE A 167 5.82 -11.29 -43.25
C PHE A 167 5.21 -11.45 -41.85
N ALA A 168 4.18 -10.63 -41.49
CA ALA A 168 3.57 -10.72 -40.18
C ALA A 168 2.77 -12.01 -40.01
N GLU A 169 2.09 -12.46 -41.08
CA GLU A 169 1.39 -13.76 -41.07
C GLU A 169 2.40 -14.93 -40.97
N ALA A 170 3.51 -14.85 -41.70
CA ALA A 170 4.57 -15.83 -41.58
C ALA A 170 5.18 -15.88 -40.17
N ALA A 171 5.43 -14.72 -39.57
CA ALA A 171 5.92 -14.63 -38.19
C ALA A 171 4.94 -15.24 -37.18
N LYS A 172 3.66 -14.92 -37.27
CA LYS A 172 2.62 -15.53 -36.41
C LYS A 172 2.57 -17.04 -36.54
N LYS A 173 2.73 -17.55 -37.74
CA LYS A 173 2.58 -18.98 -38.06
C LYS A 173 3.84 -19.80 -37.77
N PHE A 174 5.01 -19.27 -38.04
CA PHE A 174 6.23 -20.02 -38.07
C PHE A 174 7.32 -19.59 -37.09
N SER A 175 7.29 -18.34 -36.61
CA SER A 175 8.30 -17.86 -35.67
C SER A 175 8.17 -18.56 -34.32
N GLN A 176 9.32 -18.92 -33.79
CA GLN A 176 9.47 -19.51 -32.46
C GLN A 176 9.94 -18.49 -31.41
N ASP A 177 9.93 -17.20 -31.74
CA ASP A 177 10.16 -16.14 -30.75
C ASP A 177 8.87 -15.89 -29.92
N PRO A 178 8.87 -16.22 -28.59
CA PRO A 178 7.67 -16.07 -27.77
C PRO A 178 7.29 -14.61 -27.53
N GLY A 179 8.23 -13.68 -27.69
CA GLY A 179 8.02 -12.24 -27.43
C GLY A 179 7.29 -11.53 -28.57
N THR A 180 7.58 -11.88 -29.82
CA THR A 180 7.12 -11.11 -30.98
C THR A 180 6.32 -11.91 -32.01
N ALA A 181 6.35 -13.24 -31.98
CA ALA A 181 5.64 -14.06 -32.98
C ALA A 181 4.15 -13.66 -33.12
N ARG A 182 3.44 -13.47 -32.01
CA ARG A 182 2.00 -13.13 -32.00
C ARG A 182 1.71 -11.75 -32.57
N THR A 183 2.67 -10.84 -32.53
CA THR A 183 2.57 -9.46 -33.04
C THR A 183 3.21 -9.31 -34.44
N GLY A 184 3.38 -10.42 -35.16
CA GLY A 184 3.96 -10.40 -36.50
C GLY A 184 5.47 -10.22 -36.54
N GLY A 185 6.16 -10.57 -35.45
CA GLY A 185 7.61 -10.49 -35.34
C GLY A 185 8.16 -9.09 -35.06
N LEU A 186 7.30 -8.07 -34.86
CA LEU A 186 7.71 -6.67 -34.73
C LEU A 186 8.40 -6.41 -33.39
N LEU A 187 9.62 -5.88 -33.45
CA LEU A 187 10.39 -5.41 -32.30
C LEU A 187 10.09 -3.93 -32.00
N PRO A 188 10.30 -3.48 -30.76
CA PRO A 188 10.29 -2.06 -30.45
C PRO A 188 11.44 -1.33 -31.16
N TRP A 189 11.49 0.00 -31.05
CA TRP A 189 12.64 0.76 -31.50
C TRP A 189 13.88 0.36 -30.73
N VAL A 190 14.95 -0.01 -31.42
CA VAL A 190 16.21 -0.47 -30.85
C VAL A 190 17.39 0.31 -31.44
N GLY A 191 18.39 0.52 -30.61
CA GLY A 191 19.68 1.08 -30.99
C GLY A 191 20.79 0.04 -30.88
N PRO A 192 22.06 0.40 -31.20
CA PRO A 192 23.22 -0.46 -31.10
C PRO A 192 23.38 -1.06 -29.68
N GLY A 193 23.73 -2.33 -29.61
CA GLY A 193 23.91 -3.08 -28.36
C GLY A 193 22.63 -3.58 -27.72
N ALA A 194 21.46 -3.35 -28.32
CA ALA A 194 20.18 -3.81 -27.78
C ALA A 194 19.84 -5.26 -28.20
N LEU A 195 20.43 -5.75 -29.29
CA LEU A 195 20.18 -7.09 -29.83
C LEU A 195 21.49 -7.88 -29.96
N LEU A 196 21.38 -9.15 -30.34
CA LEU A 196 22.55 -9.97 -30.61
C LEU A 196 23.36 -9.35 -31.74
N LYS A 197 24.67 -9.42 -31.62
CA LYS A 197 25.59 -8.81 -32.60
C LYS A 197 25.31 -9.26 -34.04
N GLU A 198 25.11 -10.56 -34.25
CA GLU A 198 24.82 -11.14 -35.58
C GLU A 198 23.50 -10.60 -36.14
N PHE A 199 22.53 -10.36 -35.28
CA PHE A 199 21.27 -9.76 -35.68
C PHE A 199 21.46 -8.28 -36.06
N GLU A 200 22.17 -7.53 -35.23
CA GLU A 200 22.43 -6.10 -35.48
C GLU A 200 23.26 -5.91 -36.76
N ASP A 201 24.29 -6.69 -36.95
CA ASP A 201 25.14 -6.62 -38.13
C ASP A 201 24.30 -6.75 -39.42
N VAL A 202 23.33 -7.66 -39.45
CA VAL A 202 22.40 -7.81 -40.58
C VAL A 202 21.38 -6.67 -40.63
N ALA A 203 20.73 -6.36 -39.48
CA ALA A 203 19.65 -5.37 -39.45
C ALA A 203 20.11 -3.98 -39.90
N TYR A 204 21.34 -3.57 -39.54
CA TYR A 204 21.88 -2.27 -39.94
C TYR A 204 22.18 -2.15 -41.44
N THR A 205 22.33 -3.26 -42.18
CA THR A 205 22.51 -3.24 -43.67
C THR A 205 21.20 -3.00 -44.41
N LEU A 206 20.04 -3.26 -43.74
CA LEU A 206 18.74 -3.26 -44.42
C LEU A 206 18.12 -1.83 -44.45
N GLN A 207 17.53 -1.50 -45.61
CA GLN A 207 16.69 -0.33 -45.74
C GLN A 207 15.21 -0.66 -45.44
N PRO A 208 14.36 0.32 -45.08
CA PRO A 208 12.94 0.07 -44.87
C PRO A 208 12.30 -0.67 -46.05
N GLY A 209 11.56 -1.76 -45.73
CA GLY A 209 10.96 -2.65 -46.70
C GLY A 209 11.88 -3.79 -47.16
N GLN A 210 13.19 -3.76 -46.89
CA GLN A 210 14.11 -4.83 -47.24
C GLN A 210 14.10 -5.98 -46.25
N MET A 211 14.20 -7.18 -46.76
CA MET A 211 14.23 -8.42 -45.99
C MET A 211 15.63 -9.05 -46.13
N SER A 212 16.17 -9.55 -45.02
CA SER A 212 17.43 -10.29 -45.03
C SER A 212 17.27 -11.70 -45.65
N GLU A 213 18.35 -12.28 -46.10
CA GLU A 213 18.46 -13.73 -46.22
C GLU A 213 18.46 -14.38 -44.83
N PRO A 214 18.19 -15.70 -44.74
CA PRO A 214 18.34 -16.45 -43.48
C PRO A 214 19.79 -16.38 -42.97
N PHE A 215 19.98 -16.07 -41.71
CA PHE A 215 21.28 -16.03 -41.04
C PHE A 215 21.23 -16.68 -39.66
N LEU A 216 22.38 -17.11 -39.17
CA LEU A 216 22.53 -17.80 -37.89
C LEU A 216 22.96 -16.81 -36.80
N SER A 217 22.38 -16.96 -35.62
CA SER A 217 22.80 -16.34 -34.37
C SER A 217 23.00 -17.41 -33.28
N PRO A 218 23.47 -17.05 -32.08
CA PRO A 218 23.57 -17.98 -30.94
C PRO A 218 22.25 -18.64 -30.51
N VAL A 219 21.09 -18.09 -30.88
CA VAL A 219 19.78 -18.61 -30.49
C VAL A 219 19.04 -19.33 -31.63
N GLY A 220 19.54 -19.25 -32.85
CA GLY A 220 18.93 -19.91 -34.01
C GLY A 220 19.02 -19.12 -35.31
N TYR A 221 18.27 -19.57 -36.32
CA TYR A 221 18.19 -18.92 -37.60
C TYR A 221 17.13 -17.81 -37.61
N HIS A 222 17.48 -16.68 -38.20
CA HIS A 222 16.62 -15.51 -38.34
C HIS A 222 16.36 -15.11 -39.79
N ILE A 223 15.20 -14.52 -40.04
CA ILE A 223 14.93 -13.65 -41.18
C ILE A 223 14.47 -12.33 -40.60
N VAL A 224 15.02 -11.22 -41.05
CA VAL A 224 14.70 -9.86 -40.60
C VAL A 224 14.09 -9.08 -41.74
N LEU A 225 12.97 -8.38 -41.46
CA LEU A 225 12.39 -7.38 -42.33
C LEU A 225 12.54 -6.01 -41.66
N MET A 226 13.25 -5.09 -42.28
CA MET A 226 13.32 -3.71 -41.76
C MET A 226 11.99 -3.00 -42.01
N LYS A 227 11.27 -2.67 -40.93
CA LYS A 227 10.02 -1.92 -41.04
C LYS A 227 10.29 -0.42 -41.11
N GLU A 228 11.03 0.10 -40.16
CA GLU A 228 11.29 1.52 -40.04
C GLU A 228 12.73 1.77 -39.56
N ARG A 229 13.26 2.94 -39.98
CA ARG A 229 14.54 3.49 -39.48
C ARG A 229 14.34 4.97 -39.22
N LYS A 230 14.96 5.51 -38.18
CA LYS A 230 15.00 6.95 -37.94
C LYS A 230 16.23 7.38 -37.19
N GLN A 231 16.66 8.59 -37.43
CA GLN A 231 17.67 9.23 -36.59
C GLN A 231 17.08 9.57 -35.22
N LEU A 232 17.96 9.73 -34.20
CA LEU A 232 17.54 10.28 -32.94
C LEU A 232 17.01 11.70 -33.14
N GLU A 233 15.78 11.93 -32.76
CA GLU A 233 15.18 13.25 -32.83
C GLU A 233 15.92 14.25 -31.91
N PRO A 234 15.92 15.56 -32.20
CA PRO A 234 16.51 16.57 -31.35
C PRO A 234 15.97 16.52 -29.93
N TYR A 235 16.80 16.92 -28.95
CA TYR A 235 16.41 16.93 -27.53
C TYR A 235 15.09 17.66 -27.28
N ASP A 236 14.90 18.84 -27.88
CA ASP A 236 13.70 19.63 -27.66
C ASP A 236 12.40 18.89 -28.09
N THR A 237 12.49 18.07 -29.12
CA THR A 237 11.38 17.22 -29.56
C THR A 237 11.10 16.07 -28.58
N LEU A 238 12.15 15.46 -28.04
CA LEU A 238 12.06 14.31 -27.15
C LEU A 238 11.88 14.69 -25.68
N ARG A 239 12.23 15.93 -25.28
CA ARG A 239 12.19 16.40 -23.89
C ARG A 239 10.84 16.12 -23.20
N PRO A 240 9.68 16.40 -23.78
CA PRO A 240 8.40 16.11 -23.13
C PRO A 240 8.21 14.62 -22.81
N GLN A 241 8.63 13.73 -23.72
CA GLN A 241 8.54 12.29 -23.54
C GLN A 241 9.54 11.78 -22.51
N ILE A 242 10.77 12.32 -22.49
CA ILE A 242 11.80 11.99 -21.50
C ILE A 242 11.32 12.42 -20.11
N LEU A 243 10.85 13.66 -19.95
CA LEU A 243 10.33 14.15 -18.67
C LEU A 243 9.12 13.31 -18.20
N ALA A 244 8.17 13.03 -19.07
CA ALA A 244 7.03 12.17 -18.72
C ALA A 244 7.47 10.75 -18.28
N SER A 245 8.56 10.24 -18.85
CA SER A 245 9.12 8.96 -18.42
C SER A 245 9.80 9.07 -17.06
N LEU A 246 10.57 10.13 -16.81
CA LEU A 246 11.23 10.39 -15.53
C LEU A 246 10.20 10.59 -14.41
N HIS A 247 9.13 11.36 -14.65
CA HIS A 247 8.04 11.54 -13.70
C HIS A 247 7.35 10.21 -13.34
N ARG A 248 7.09 9.36 -14.32
CA ARG A 248 6.54 8.01 -14.04
C ARG A 248 7.50 7.12 -13.23
N GLN A 249 8.79 7.40 -13.25
CA GLN A 249 9.82 6.70 -12.47
C GLN A 249 10.07 7.33 -11.10
N GLY A 250 9.35 8.41 -10.72
CA GLY A 250 9.48 9.07 -9.43
C GLY A 250 10.72 9.96 -9.31
N ILE A 251 11.11 10.66 -10.38
CA ILE A 251 12.29 11.56 -10.39
C ILE A 251 12.19 12.66 -9.33
N GLU A 252 10.98 12.99 -8.87
CA GLU A 252 10.72 14.01 -7.87
C GLU A 252 11.41 13.67 -6.55
N GLU A 253 11.32 12.41 -6.09
CA GLU A 253 11.97 11.96 -4.87
C GLU A 253 13.50 12.09 -4.98
N ALA A 254 14.08 11.61 -6.09
CA ALA A 254 15.52 11.74 -6.34
C ALA A 254 15.96 13.20 -6.44
N SER A 255 15.13 14.07 -7.01
CA SER A 255 15.38 15.50 -7.10
C SER A 255 15.39 16.17 -5.72
N ALA A 256 14.38 15.87 -4.89
CA ALA A 256 14.28 16.40 -3.54
C ALA A 256 15.45 15.95 -2.65
N GLU A 257 15.83 14.68 -2.69
CA GLU A 257 16.99 14.16 -1.95
C GLU A 257 18.31 14.77 -2.43
N ALA A 258 18.49 14.97 -3.74
CA ALA A 258 19.65 15.66 -4.27
C ALA A 258 19.71 17.14 -3.81
N HIS A 259 18.54 17.81 -3.73
CA HIS A 259 18.45 19.17 -3.21
C HIS A 259 18.80 19.23 -1.71
N ILE A 260 18.25 18.33 -0.89
CA ILE A 260 18.59 18.22 0.53
C ILE A 260 20.10 18.02 0.69
N LYS A 261 20.66 17.06 -0.05
CA LYS A 261 22.11 16.82 -0.02
C LYS A 261 22.93 18.08 -0.38
N LYS A 262 22.52 18.80 -1.43
CA LYS A 262 23.15 20.07 -1.83
C LYS A 262 23.14 21.11 -0.71
N LEU A 263 22.03 21.23 0.03
CA LEU A 263 21.92 22.15 1.17
C LEU A 263 22.83 21.72 2.33
N ILE A 264 22.89 20.43 2.64
CA ILE A 264 23.79 19.88 3.66
C ILE A 264 25.26 20.14 3.29
N ASP A 265 25.66 19.81 2.05
CA ASP A 265 27.03 20.00 1.56
C ASP A 265 27.41 21.50 1.57
N ALA A 266 26.50 22.38 1.13
CA ALA A 266 26.73 23.85 1.16
C ALA A 266 26.88 24.40 2.57
N SER A 267 26.26 23.77 3.57
CA SER A 267 26.45 24.14 4.99
C SER A 267 27.79 23.69 5.57
N GLY A 268 28.60 22.95 4.82
CA GLY A 268 29.78 22.27 5.32
C GLY A 268 29.47 21.13 6.30
N GLY A 269 28.36 20.48 6.13
CA GLY A 269 27.89 19.35 6.97
C GLY A 269 27.32 19.77 8.34
N ARG A 270 27.06 21.08 8.54
CA ARG A 270 26.47 21.60 9.80
C ARG A 270 24.97 21.33 9.91
N LEU A 271 24.27 21.23 8.79
CA LEU A 271 22.86 20.87 8.75
C LEU A 271 22.70 19.36 8.66
N THR A 272 21.73 18.84 9.40
CA THR A 272 21.25 17.47 9.21
C THR A 272 20.06 17.46 8.23
N ARG A 273 19.67 16.28 7.74
CA ARG A 273 18.49 16.11 6.91
C ARG A 273 17.23 16.65 7.62
N GLU A 274 17.07 16.32 8.90
CA GLU A 274 15.96 16.78 9.73
C GLU A 274 15.92 18.31 9.81
N ALA A 275 17.06 18.96 10.06
CA ALA A 275 17.13 20.41 10.13
C ALA A 275 16.72 21.09 8.81
N VAL A 276 17.04 20.48 7.67
CA VAL A 276 16.58 20.96 6.35
C VAL A 276 15.06 20.82 6.23
N ILE A 277 14.52 19.63 6.54
CA ILE A 277 13.08 19.36 6.48
C ILE A 277 12.31 20.30 7.42
N ASP A 278 12.75 20.48 8.66
CA ASP A 278 12.11 21.38 9.62
C ASP A 278 12.16 22.84 9.15
N SER A 279 13.27 23.26 8.53
CA SER A 279 13.35 24.59 7.92
C SER A 279 12.34 24.79 6.79
N VAL A 280 12.16 23.78 5.95
CA VAL A 280 11.14 23.81 4.88
C VAL A 280 9.73 23.83 5.47
N LEU A 281 9.44 22.99 6.47
CA LEU A 281 8.16 23.00 7.17
C LEU A 281 7.84 24.39 7.74
N ASN A 282 8.78 24.99 8.48
CA ASN A 282 8.61 26.31 9.09
C ASN A 282 8.38 27.40 8.03
N ALA A 283 9.19 27.41 6.97
CA ALA A 283 9.07 28.40 5.90
C ALA A 283 7.74 28.29 5.14
N ARG A 284 7.26 27.06 4.91
CA ARG A 284 6.00 26.82 4.20
C ARG A 284 4.79 27.06 5.09
N SER A 285 4.88 26.72 6.37
CA SER A 285 3.83 26.97 7.35
C SER A 285 3.58 28.45 7.61
N ALA A 286 4.59 29.29 7.44
CA ALA A 286 4.41 30.75 7.49
C ALA A 286 3.48 31.27 6.39
N ALA A 287 3.46 30.61 5.22
CA ALA A 287 2.57 30.95 4.10
C ALA A 287 1.25 30.12 4.10
N ASN A 288 1.27 28.94 4.70
CA ASN A 288 0.12 28.03 4.80
C ASN A 288 0.14 27.31 6.16
N PRO A 289 -0.51 27.87 7.20
CA PRO A 289 -0.55 27.28 8.52
C PRO A 289 -1.15 25.87 8.56
N ASP A 290 -2.07 25.53 7.65
CA ASP A 290 -2.69 24.21 7.57
C ASP A 290 -1.68 23.09 7.39
N LEU A 291 -0.56 23.35 6.72
CA LEU A 291 0.52 22.38 6.57
C LEU A 291 1.13 21.98 7.91
N GLN A 292 1.34 22.95 8.79
CA GLN A 292 1.85 22.70 10.14
C GLN A 292 0.85 21.88 10.95
N PHE A 293 -0.43 22.24 10.87
CA PHE A 293 -1.49 21.52 11.58
C PHE A 293 -1.67 20.10 11.05
N LEU A 294 -1.53 19.90 9.75
CA LEU A 294 -1.55 18.57 9.12
C LEU A 294 -0.43 17.66 9.66
N VAL A 295 0.81 18.18 9.70
CA VAL A 295 1.96 17.42 10.21
C VAL A 295 1.80 17.16 11.72
N LYS A 296 1.34 18.16 12.49
CA LYS A 296 1.06 18.03 13.91
C LYS A 296 -0.04 17.01 14.20
N GLU A 297 -1.13 17.04 13.44
CA GLU A 297 -2.23 16.08 13.56
C GLU A 297 -1.74 14.63 13.40
N TYR A 298 -0.88 14.40 12.43
CA TYR A 298 -0.35 13.05 12.22
C TYR A 298 0.57 12.62 13.37
N TYR A 299 1.48 13.49 13.80
CA TYR A 299 2.36 13.24 14.95
C TYR A 299 1.55 12.91 16.22
N GLU A 300 0.60 13.76 16.56
CA GLU A 300 -0.24 13.59 17.73
C GLU A 300 -1.19 12.37 17.58
N GLY A 301 -1.68 12.11 16.36
CA GLY A 301 -2.49 10.92 16.04
C GLY A 301 -1.75 9.62 16.29
N LEU A 302 -0.49 9.53 15.89
CA LEU A 302 0.37 8.37 16.17
C LEU A 302 0.58 8.19 17.68
N LEU A 303 0.81 9.28 18.43
CA LEU A 303 0.94 9.24 19.89
C LEU A 303 -0.35 8.75 20.56
N MET A 304 -1.48 9.33 20.17
CA MET A 304 -2.80 8.94 20.67
C MET A 304 -3.12 7.49 20.40
N TYR A 305 -2.79 6.99 19.17
CA TYR A 305 -2.95 5.60 18.83
C TYR A 305 -2.08 4.68 19.71
N ALA A 306 -0.79 4.99 19.86
CA ALA A 306 0.14 4.18 20.61
C ALA A 306 -0.25 4.05 22.09
N VAL A 307 -0.62 5.17 22.71
CA VAL A 307 -1.00 5.19 24.13
C VAL A 307 -2.38 4.55 24.37
N SER A 308 -3.34 4.77 23.46
CA SER A 308 -4.66 4.12 23.56
C SER A 308 -4.56 2.60 23.35
N LYS A 309 -3.71 2.17 22.43
CA LYS A 309 -3.42 0.76 22.24
C LYS A 309 -2.87 0.12 23.52
N GLN A 310 -1.91 0.78 24.16
CA GLN A 310 -1.28 0.27 25.38
C GLN A 310 -2.25 0.24 26.58
N HIS A 311 -3.05 1.27 26.77
CA HIS A 311 -3.87 1.43 27.98
C HIS A 311 -5.28 0.84 27.85
N VAL A 312 -5.81 0.74 26.63
CA VAL A 312 -7.19 0.32 26.40
C VAL A 312 -7.28 -0.95 25.57
N TRP A 313 -6.77 -0.92 24.33
CA TRP A 313 -7.06 -1.99 23.35
C TRP A 313 -6.37 -3.29 23.68
N ASP A 314 -5.04 -3.25 23.92
CA ASP A 314 -4.28 -4.44 24.27
C ASP A 314 -4.69 -5.00 25.65
N VAL A 315 -5.07 -4.12 26.59
CA VAL A 315 -5.57 -4.54 27.91
C VAL A 315 -6.89 -5.28 27.77
N ALA A 316 -7.84 -4.72 27.02
CA ALA A 316 -9.12 -5.37 26.79
C ALA A 316 -8.99 -6.69 26.04
N GLU A 317 -8.17 -6.74 24.99
CA GLU A 317 -8.06 -7.94 24.15
C GLU A 317 -7.39 -9.11 24.87
N LYS A 318 -6.37 -8.85 25.69
CA LYS A 318 -5.54 -9.88 26.36
C LYS A 318 -6.09 -10.35 27.69
N ASN A 319 -6.99 -9.61 28.33
CA ASN A 319 -7.50 -9.92 29.66
C ASN A 319 -8.80 -10.73 29.64
N GLU A 320 -8.70 -12.03 29.30
CA GLU A 320 -9.85 -12.92 29.22
C GLU A 320 -10.65 -13.01 30.54
N ALA A 321 -9.97 -12.92 31.69
CA ALA A 321 -10.63 -12.96 33.01
C ALA A 321 -11.52 -11.71 33.22
N ALA A 322 -11.01 -10.54 32.86
CA ALA A 322 -11.77 -9.30 32.94
C ALA A 322 -12.94 -9.30 31.96
N LEU A 323 -12.75 -9.76 30.73
CA LEU A 323 -13.83 -9.90 29.74
C LEU A 323 -14.95 -10.84 30.24
N GLU A 324 -14.59 -11.96 30.83
CA GLU A 324 -15.59 -12.88 31.39
C GLU A 324 -16.33 -12.27 32.60
N ALA A 325 -15.63 -11.53 33.47
CA ALA A 325 -16.23 -10.81 34.60
C ALA A 325 -17.17 -9.71 34.10
N TYR A 326 -16.70 -8.91 33.12
CA TYR A 326 -17.51 -7.85 32.50
C TYR A 326 -18.77 -8.41 31.84
N TYR A 327 -18.64 -9.50 31.09
CA TYR A 327 -19.78 -10.19 30.48
C TYR A 327 -20.80 -10.66 31.55
N LYS A 328 -20.32 -11.29 32.62
CA LYS A 328 -21.21 -11.75 33.73
C LYS A 328 -21.99 -10.62 34.35
N LYS A 329 -21.32 -9.50 34.62
CA LYS A 329 -21.92 -8.27 35.18
C LYS A 329 -23.00 -7.69 34.27
N ASN A 330 -22.72 -7.69 32.94
CA ASN A 330 -23.54 -7.05 31.92
C ASN A 330 -24.34 -8.04 31.04
N LYS A 331 -24.51 -9.29 31.50
CA LYS A 331 -25.08 -10.40 30.71
C LYS A 331 -26.43 -10.08 30.03
N LYS A 332 -27.26 -9.21 30.63
CA LYS A 332 -28.55 -8.81 30.08
C LYS A 332 -28.41 -8.02 28.77
N LYS A 333 -27.35 -7.25 28.61
CA LYS A 333 -27.02 -6.44 27.41
C LYS A 333 -26.77 -7.30 26.17
N TYR A 334 -26.25 -8.53 26.36
CA TYR A 334 -25.77 -9.40 25.28
C TYR A 334 -26.78 -10.49 24.88
N ARG A 335 -28.06 -10.34 25.24
CA ARG A 335 -29.10 -11.31 24.88
C ARG A 335 -29.34 -11.32 23.39
N TRP A 336 -29.47 -12.53 22.85
CA TRP A 336 -29.86 -12.72 21.46
C TRP A 336 -31.38 -12.65 21.34
N THR A 337 -31.85 -12.12 20.22
CA THR A 337 -33.27 -12.10 19.85
C THR A 337 -33.75 -13.44 19.34
N GLU A 338 -32.84 -14.27 18.85
CA GLU A 338 -33.12 -15.62 18.31
C GLU A 338 -31.99 -16.61 18.68
N PRO A 339 -32.31 -17.91 18.78
CA PRO A 339 -31.31 -18.93 19.10
C PRO A 339 -30.26 -19.05 18.00
N ARG A 340 -29.02 -19.43 18.41
CA ARG A 340 -27.90 -19.70 17.51
C ARG A 340 -27.39 -21.14 17.66
N PHE A 341 -26.87 -21.68 16.58
CA PHE A 341 -26.12 -22.93 16.60
C PHE A 341 -24.64 -22.65 16.87
N LYS A 342 -24.05 -23.41 17.81
CA LYS A 342 -22.61 -23.38 18.07
C LYS A 342 -22.03 -24.76 17.84
N GLY A 343 -21.08 -24.87 16.87
CA GLY A 343 -20.46 -26.14 16.51
C GLY A 343 -19.91 -26.20 15.11
N PHE A 344 -19.78 -27.40 14.58
CA PHE A 344 -19.15 -27.69 13.30
C PHE A 344 -20.19 -28.25 12.30
N VAL A 345 -19.99 -27.93 11.02
CA VAL A 345 -20.57 -28.65 9.89
C VAL A 345 -19.52 -29.61 9.37
N PHE A 346 -19.91 -30.85 9.10
CA PHE A 346 -18.97 -31.81 8.54
C PHE A 346 -19.62 -32.63 7.39
N HIS A 347 -18.77 -32.95 6.41
CA HIS A 347 -19.10 -33.76 5.25
C HIS A 347 -18.22 -35.01 5.26
N TYR A 348 -18.76 -36.16 4.89
CA TYR A 348 -18.03 -37.41 5.05
C TYR A 348 -18.43 -38.44 3.98
N LYS A 349 -17.56 -39.45 3.75
CA LYS A 349 -17.75 -40.48 2.72
C LYS A 349 -18.46 -41.71 3.24
N ASN A 350 -18.13 -42.12 4.46
CA ASN A 350 -18.65 -43.36 5.04
C ASN A 350 -19.77 -43.09 6.05
N PRO A 351 -21.04 -43.52 5.79
CA PRO A 351 -22.16 -43.28 6.70
C PRO A 351 -22.01 -43.93 8.09
N LYS A 352 -21.21 -45.01 8.21
CA LYS A 352 -20.95 -45.68 9.49
C LYS A 352 -20.15 -44.82 10.46
N GLU A 353 -19.36 -43.85 9.98
CA GLU A 353 -18.53 -42.98 10.79
C GLU A 353 -19.26 -41.79 11.40
N LYS A 354 -20.47 -41.50 10.99
CA LYS A 354 -21.26 -40.34 11.45
C LYS A 354 -21.24 -40.14 12.96
N LYS A 355 -21.52 -41.17 13.75
CA LYS A 355 -21.58 -41.09 15.22
C LYS A 355 -20.20 -40.79 15.81
N ALA A 356 -19.13 -41.40 15.29
CA ALA A 356 -17.77 -41.21 15.74
C ALA A 356 -17.29 -39.78 15.48
N ILE A 357 -17.51 -39.24 14.28
CA ILE A 357 -17.17 -37.90 13.87
C ILE A 357 -17.90 -36.87 14.76
N LYS A 358 -19.24 -37.03 14.88
CA LYS A 358 -20.06 -36.12 15.70
C LYS A 358 -19.63 -36.09 17.17
N LYS A 359 -19.38 -37.26 17.78
CA LYS A 359 -18.90 -37.38 19.16
C LYS A 359 -17.50 -36.74 19.33
N PHE A 360 -16.66 -36.91 18.34
CA PHE A 360 -15.29 -36.33 18.36
C PHE A 360 -15.35 -34.79 18.26
N LEU A 361 -16.05 -34.26 17.26
CA LEU A 361 -16.16 -32.81 17.04
C LEU A 361 -16.87 -32.10 18.20
N ALA A 362 -17.86 -32.71 18.82
CA ALA A 362 -18.58 -32.13 19.96
C ALA A 362 -17.69 -31.89 21.18
N LYS A 363 -16.53 -32.54 21.25
CA LYS A 363 -15.53 -32.39 22.33
C LYS A 363 -14.43 -31.37 22.01
N GLN A 364 -14.36 -30.90 20.76
CA GLN A 364 -13.33 -29.94 20.36
C GLN A 364 -13.68 -28.54 20.87
N THR A 365 -12.80 -27.97 21.68
CA THR A 365 -12.97 -26.64 22.29
C THR A 365 -11.85 -25.66 21.97
N GLY A 366 -10.77 -26.13 21.36
CA GLY A 366 -9.58 -25.33 21.04
C GLY A 366 -9.37 -25.17 19.53
N ASP A 367 -8.34 -24.44 19.15
CA ASP A 367 -8.02 -24.11 17.75
C ASP A 367 -7.32 -25.27 17.01
N ASN A 368 -6.83 -26.28 17.74
CA ASN A 368 -6.10 -27.42 17.19
C ASN A 368 -6.99 -28.50 16.54
N TRP A 369 -8.30 -28.30 16.48
CA TRP A 369 -9.25 -29.31 15.98
C TRP A 369 -8.93 -29.79 14.55
N ARG A 370 -8.35 -28.92 13.69
CA ARG A 370 -7.95 -29.31 12.33
C ARG A 370 -6.88 -30.38 12.31
N ALA A 371 -5.85 -30.23 13.12
CA ALA A 371 -4.78 -31.22 13.28
C ALA A 371 -5.32 -32.52 13.85
N GLU A 372 -6.21 -32.43 14.84
CA GLU A 372 -6.83 -33.58 15.46
C GLU A 372 -7.78 -34.35 14.49
N VAL A 373 -8.53 -33.65 13.66
CA VAL A 373 -9.35 -34.25 12.58
C VAL A 373 -8.45 -34.97 11.58
N LYS A 374 -7.34 -34.31 11.14
CA LYS A 374 -6.36 -34.91 10.21
C LYS A 374 -5.80 -36.21 10.79
N LYS A 375 -5.34 -36.18 12.04
CA LYS A 375 -4.76 -37.32 12.72
C LYS A 375 -5.73 -38.49 12.87
N ARG A 376 -7.01 -38.22 13.11
CA ARG A 376 -7.99 -39.26 13.45
C ARG A 376 -8.72 -39.82 12.24
N PHE A 377 -9.13 -38.96 11.30
CA PHE A 377 -10.02 -39.34 10.20
C PHE A 377 -9.40 -39.21 8.81
N ASN A 378 -8.33 -38.44 8.67
CA ASN A 378 -7.76 -38.09 7.37
C ASN A 378 -6.26 -38.42 7.28
N LYS A 379 -5.83 -39.59 7.83
CA LYS A 379 -4.41 -39.99 7.86
C LYS A 379 -3.85 -40.17 6.45
N ASP A 380 -4.47 -41.05 5.67
CA ASP A 380 -3.97 -41.46 4.35
C ASP A 380 -4.65 -40.69 3.22
N SER A 381 -5.90 -40.32 3.40
CA SER A 381 -6.67 -39.53 2.46
C SER A 381 -7.79 -38.77 3.17
N VAL A 382 -8.34 -37.74 2.53
CA VAL A 382 -9.42 -36.95 3.09
C VAL A 382 -10.73 -37.73 3.07
N GLN A 383 -11.19 -38.21 4.23
CA GLN A 383 -12.45 -38.92 4.44
C GLN A 383 -13.53 -38.00 5.01
N VAL A 384 -13.11 -36.96 5.75
CA VAL A 384 -14.01 -36.02 6.43
C VAL A 384 -13.56 -34.60 6.18
N LEU A 385 -14.47 -33.75 5.68
CA LEU A 385 -14.30 -32.31 5.61
C LEU A 385 -15.05 -31.69 6.79
N VAL A 386 -14.39 -30.81 7.53
CA VAL A 386 -14.96 -30.12 8.69
C VAL A 386 -14.83 -28.62 8.51
N ASN A 387 -15.94 -27.92 8.70
CA ASN A 387 -16.02 -26.47 8.65
C ASN A 387 -16.51 -25.92 9.99
N GLY A 388 -15.94 -24.83 10.43
CA GLY A 388 -16.28 -24.19 11.71
C GLY A 388 -15.06 -23.89 12.57
N PRO A 389 -15.22 -23.70 13.90
CA PRO A 389 -16.52 -23.69 14.59
C PRO A 389 -17.40 -22.52 14.17
N TYR A 390 -18.68 -22.77 14.00
CA TYR A 390 -19.69 -21.76 13.69
C TYR A 390 -20.40 -21.30 14.95
N LEU A 391 -20.83 -20.04 14.96
CA LEU A 391 -21.85 -19.50 15.81
C LEU A 391 -22.83 -18.73 14.91
N CYS A 392 -23.85 -19.40 14.43
CA CYS A 392 -24.74 -18.84 13.43
C CYS A 392 -26.22 -18.97 13.81
N LYS A 393 -27.01 -17.99 13.37
CA LYS A 393 -28.47 -18.00 13.46
C LYS A 393 -29.08 -18.65 12.22
N ARG A 394 -30.42 -18.74 12.20
CA ARG A 394 -31.15 -19.21 11.03
C ARG A 394 -30.85 -18.33 9.81
N GLY A 395 -30.69 -18.96 8.66
CA GLY A 395 -30.42 -18.29 7.39
C GLY A 395 -28.91 -18.06 7.08
N GLU A 396 -28.03 -18.29 8.05
CA GLU A 396 -26.58 -18.03 7.85
C GLU A 396 -25.80 -19.26 7.36
N ASN A 397 -26.34 -20.47 7.53
CA ASN A 397 -25.67 -21.67 7.04
C ASN A 397 -26.68 -22.72 6.64
N PRO A 398 -26.76 -23.16 5.36
CA PRO A 398 -27.80 -24.06 4.85
C PRO A 398 -27.79 -25.45 5.50
N TYR A 399 -26.64 -25.95 5.94
CA TYR A 399 -26.56 -27.22 6.65
C TYR A 399 -27.05 -27.11 8.08
N VAL A 400 -26.71 -26.00 8.77
CA VAL A 400 -27.26 -25.72 10.09
C VAL A 400 -28.75 -25.50 10.03
N ASP A 401 -29.23 -24.82 9.01
CA ASP A 401 -30.67 -24.64 8.76
C ASP A 401 -31.38 -25.99 8.57
N GLN A 402 -30.82 -26.87 7.76
CA GLN A 402 -31.37 -28.19 7.52
C GLN A 402 -31.41 -29.05 8.80
N TYR A 403 -30.27 -29.17 9.51
CA TYR A 403 -30.14 -30.15 10.60
C TYR A 403 -30.59 -29.63 11.96
N ILE A 404 -30.50 -28.32 12.23
CA ILE A 404 -30.80 -27.71 13.53
C ILE A 404 -32.11 -26.91 13.51
N PHE A 405 -32.27 -26.02 12.53
CA PHE A 405 -33.48 -25.15 12.49
C PHE A 405 -34.65 -25.77 11.71
N LYS A 406 -34.40 -26.89 10.99
CA LYS A 406 -35.39 -27.60 10.19
C LYS A 406 -35.99 -26.73 9.07
N THR A 407 -35.17 -25.89 8.51
CA THR A 407 -35.48 -24.99 7.38
C THR A 407 -34.36 -25.10 6.35
N GLY A 408 -34.68 -24.95 5.06
CA GLY A 408 -33.66 -25.00 4.01
C GLY A 408 -33.11 -26.40 3.73
N GLN A 409 -32.16 -26.47 2.78
CA GLN A 409 -31.47 -27.69 2.38
C GLN A 409 -30.02 -27.38 2.02
N GLY A 410 -29.09 -28.11 2.62
CA GLY A 410 -27.68 -28.05 2.29
C GLY A 410 -27.36 -28.73 0.96
N ARG A 411 -26.41 -28.22 0.21
CA ARG A 411 -25.96 -28.82 -1.06
C ARG A 411 -25.21 -30.12 -0.80
N VAL A 412 -25.51 -31.16 -1.58
CA VAL A 412 -24.74 -32.41 -1.57
C VAL A 412 -23.40 -32.20 -2.29
N LEU A 413 -22.31 -32.56 -1.64
CA LEU A 413 -20.97 -32.50 -2.22
C LEU A 413 -20.67 -33.82 -2.94
N PRO A 414 -20.31 -33.83 -4.25
CA PRO A 414 -20.11 -35.10 -4.99
C PRO A 414 -19.08 -36.03 -4.34
N SER A 415 -17.97 -35.48 -3.82
CA SER A 415 -16.93 -36.28 -3.16
C SER A 415 -17.22 -36.65 -1.71
N PHE A 416 -18.25 -36.05 -1.09
CA PHE A 416 -18.66 -36.26 0.31
C PHE A 416 -20.19 -36.26 0.39
N PRO A 417 -20.85 -37.37 0.01
CA PRO A 417 -22.30 -37.41 -0.20
C PRO A 417 -23.11 -37.22 1.09
N TYR A 418 -22.48 -37.38 2.25
CA TYR A 418 -23.15 -37.24 3.53
C TYR A 418 -22.72 -36.00 4.25
N SER A 419 -23.65 -35.33 4.90
CA SER A 419 -23.42 -34.14 5.72
C SER A 419 -24.14 -34.23 7.06
N ASP A 420 -23.62 -33.62 8.10
CA ASP A 420 -24.31 -33.43 9.38
C ASP A 420 -23.64 -32.29 10.16
N VAL A 421 -24.14 -31.98 11.33
CA VAL A 421 -23.61 -30.97 12.24
C VAL A 421 -23.26 -31.58 13.60
N ALA A 422 -22.17 -31.08 14.20
CA ALA A 422 -21.75 -31.44 15.55
C ALA A 422 -21.71 -30.21 16.43
N GLY A 423 -22.62 -30.11 17.38
CA GLY A 423 -22.75 -28.95 18.23
C GLY A 423 -24.11 -28.88 18.89
N LYS A 424 -24.47 -27.70 19.34
CA LYS A 424 -25.74 -27.51 20.06
C LYS A 424 -26.41 -26.16 19.69
N LYS A 425 -27.73 -26.16 19.80
CA LYS A 425 -28.55 -24.95 19.73
C LYS A 425 -28.47 -24.24 21.09
N LEU A 426 -28.13 -22.98 21.10
CA LEU A 426 -28.09 -22.11 22.28
C LEU A 426 -29.19 -21.07 22.15
N SER A 427 -29.99 -20.92 23.19
CA SER A 427 -31.02 -19.86 23.25
C SER A 427 -30.41 -18.49 23.59
N GLN A 428 -29.31 -18.49 24.32
CA GLN A 428 -28.60 -17.28 24.77
C GLN A 428 -27.08 -17.55 24.85
N PRO A 429 -26.22 -16.51 24.80
CA PRO A 429 -24.80 -16.67 25.00
C PRO A 429 -24.49 -17.34 26.34
N LYS A 430 -23.47 -18.22 26.39
CA LYS A 430 -23.05 -18.93 27.60
C LYS A 430 -21.76 -18.36 28.20
N SER A 431 -20.94 -17.69 27.39
CA SER A 431 -19.71 -17.03 27.80
C SER A 431 -19.49 -15.77 26.95
N TYR A 432 -18.56 -14.90 27.39
CA TYR A 432 -18.19 -13.73 26.59
C TYR A 432 -17.72 -14.11 25.16
N ARG A 433 -17.11 -15.29 24.99
CA ARG A 433 -16.63 -15.77 23.68
C ARG A 433 -17.74 -15.92 22.63
N ASP A 434 -18.99 -16.10 23.06
CA ASP A 434 -20.16 -16.20 22.16
C ASP A 434 -20.59 -14.82 21.62
N VAL A 435 -20.07 -13.73 22.22
CA VAL A 435 -20.35 -12.33 21.89
C VAL A 435 -19.08 -11.48 22.03
N LYS A 436 -17.92 -12.09 21.75
CA LYS A 436 -16.58 -11.54 22.06
C LYS A 436 -16.43 -10.11 21.54
N SER A 437 -16.74 -9.85 20.29
CA SER A 437 -16.56 -8.51 19.70
C SER A 437 -17.36 -7.43 20.42
N LEU A 438 -18.59 -7.73 20.82
CA LEU A 438 -19.44 -6.78 21.56
C LEU A 438 -18.90 -6.54 22.97
N VAL A 439 -18.48 -7.60 23.65
CA VAL A 439 -17.96 -7.49 25.03
C VAL A 439 -16.63 -6.74 25.03
N VAL A 440 -15.75 -7.01 24.06
CA VAL A 440 -14.46 -6.30 23.93
C VAL A 440 -14.70 -4.82 23.68
N ALA A 441 -15.59 -4.46 22.74
CA ALA A 441 -15.88 -3.07 22.43
C ALA A 441 -16.45 -2.31 23.64
N ASP A 442 -17.43 -2.89 24.32
CA ASP A 442 -18.03 -2.28 25.53
C ASP A 442 -17.02 -2.16 26.68
N TYR A 443 -16.15 -3.15 26.84
CA TYR A 443 -15.12 -3.12 27.86
C TYR A 443 -14.01 -2.12 27.55
N GLN A 444 -13.66 -1.97 26.28
CA GLN A 444 -12.75 -0.90 25.81
C GLN A 444 -13.34 0.49 26.15
N GLU A 445 -14.63 0.70 25.92
CA GLU A 445 -15.31 1.95 26.25
C GLU A 445 -15.29 2.23 27.77
N GLU A 446 -15.49 1.21 28.63
CA GLU A 446 -15.38 1.36 30.09
C GLU A 446 -13.95 1.71 30.52
N LEU A 447 -12.95 1.01 29.97
CA LEU A 447 -11.54 1.30 30.24
C LEU A 447 -11.16 2.71 29.79
N GLU A 448 -11.58 3.11 28.61
CA GLU A 448 -11.28 4.43 28.09
C GLU A 448 -11.90 5.55 28.93
N LYS A 449 -13.16 5.41 29.34
CA LYS A 449 -13.81 6.38 30.24
C LYS A 449 -13.11 6.51 31.60
N ALA A 450 -12.69 5.39 32.17
CA ALA A 450 -11.94 5.39 33.42
C ALA A 450 -10.58 6.07 33.24
N TRP A 451 -9.85 5.68 32.20
CA TRP A 451 -8.54 6.25 31.91
C TRP A 451 -8.58 7.75 31.58
N VAL A 452 -9.58 8.21 30.82
CA VAL A 452 -9.75 9.64 30.54
C VAL A 452 -10.07 10.41 31.82
N ALA A 453 -10.85 9.84 32.75
CA ALA A 453 -11.09 10.46 34.05
C ALA A 453 -9.79 10.61 34.87
N ASP A 454 -8.92 9.59 34.85
CA ASP A 454 -7.61 9.66 35.50
C ASP A 454 -6.70 10.70 34.83
N LEU A 455 -6.71 10.80 33.50
CA LEU A 455 -5.93 11.81 32.77
C LEU A 455 -6.40 13.23 33.10
N ARG A 456 -7.72 13.46 33.17
CA ARG A 456 -8.31 14.76 33.59
C ARG A 456 -7.95 15.14 35.01
N ALA A 457 -7.80 14.16 35.89
CA ALA A 457 -7.36 14.42 37.27
C ALA A 457 -5.87 14.70 37.38
N LYS A 458 -5.06 14.06 36.46
CA LYS A 458 -3.60 14.15 36.47
C LYS A 458 -3.08 15.44 35.81
N TYR A 459 -3.63 15.81 34.67
CA TYR A 459 -3.12 16.92 33.87
C TYR A 459 -4.03 18.12 33.93
N PRO A 460 -3.48 19.32 34.23
CA PRO A 460 -4.26 20.55 34.23
C PRO A 460 -4.69 20.90 32.80
N PHE A 461 -5.91 21.38 32.64
CA PHE A 461 -6.40 21.95 31.40
C PHE A 461 -7.37 23.10 31.68
N GLU A 462 -7.40 24.04 30.75
CA GLU A 462 -8.29 25.21 30.81
C GLU A 462 -8.80 25.50 29.39
N ILE A 463 -10.07 25.90 29.28
CA ILE A 463 -10.71 26.33 28.03
C ILE A 463 -11.10 27.79 28.17
N ASP A 464 -10.63 28.65 27.26
CA ASP A 464 -11.10 30.01 27.13
C ASP A 464 -12.43 30.02 26.37
N HIS A 465 -13.53 30.11 27.11
CA HIS A 465 -14.86 30.08 26.54
C HIS A 465 -15.19 31.33 25.70
N GLU A 466 -14.51 32.46 25.92
CA GLU A 466 -14.75 33.67 25.11
C GLU A 466 -14.04 33.51 23.74
N VAL A 467 -12.84 33.00 23.72
CA VAL A 467 -12.15 32.64 22.45
C VAL A 467 -12.91 31.51 21.73
N LEU A 468 -13.39 30.52 22.46
CA LEU A 468 -14.14 29.40 21.87
C LEU A 468 -15.41 29.84 21.11
N LYS A 469 -16.10 30.90 21.59
CA LYS A 469 -17.28 31.49 20.91
C LYS A 469 -16.93 32.12 19.55
N THR A 470 -15.66 32.49 19.34
CA THR A 470 -15.20 33.10 18.09
C THR A 470 -14.78 32.07 17.00
N VAL A 471 -14.78 30.77 17.33
CA VAL A 471 -14.46 29.70 16.38
C VAL A 471 -15.39 29.79 15.18
N ASN A 472 -14.80 29.89 13.97
CA ASN A 472 -15.47 30.10 12.70
C ASN A 472 -16.34 31.41 12.59
N ASN A 473 -16.18 32.35 13.51
CA ASN A 473 -16.96 33.58 13.59
C ASN A 473 -16.07 34.82 13.81
N HIS A 474 -14.95 34.96 13.09
CA HIS A 474 -13.98 36.05 13.20
C HIS A 474 -13.62 36.68 11.86
#